data_53fd80fc45866490048450d95edd2348
#
_entry.id   53fd80fc45866490048450d95edd2348
#
_cell.length_a   1.000
_cell.length_b   1.000
_cell.length_c   1.000
_cell.angle_alpha   90.00
_cell.angle_beta   90.00
_cell.angle_gamma   90.00
#
_symmetry.space_group_name_H-M   'P 1'
#
loop_
_entity.id
_entity.type
_entity.pdbx_description
1 polymer ?
#
loop_
_entity_poly.entity_id
_entity_poly.type
_entity_poly.pdbx_seq_one_letter_code
_entity_poly.pdbx_strand_id
1 'polypeptide(L)'
;MTPPRSTSATSLQAAHASSSRTDEDCILVLQGGGALGAYQAGVFESLSKVYREPTWVAGISIGAINAALITGNPAHARITKLREFWDLVSSALPTPMIHADAPAREGLNEVSASQVMLFGVPGFFKPRFPPAPFQPRGTPEAISYYDTAPLRATLERLVDFDRINSSAVRLSVGAVNVRTGNFQYFDSAKQAIDARHIMASGALPPGFAPVEIDGEHYWDGGLVSNTPLQYVLDQPGKRRRVVFQVDLFAATGNLPATLADVTEREKDIRFSSRTRMNTTNELDRQVIAQAAKRLLAKLPAELRDDPDVLALSSVRSDSAVDVVHLIYRSKHYESQSKDYEFSRLSMQEHWDSGRADMAHTLHDPRWVNHERSASGVHVFDLTADCPSST
;
A
#
# COMPACT_ATOMS: atom_id res chain seq x y z
N MET A 1 2.07 -12.73 58.16
CA MET A 1 3.19 -12.51 57.25
C MET A 1 2.70 -12.81 55.85
N THR A 2 2.40 -11.74 55.10
CA THR A 2 1.94 -11.81 53.73
C THR A 2 3.17 -11.67 52.82
N PRO A 3 3.34 -12.50 51.76
CA PRO A 3 4.50 -12.36 50.86
C PRO A 3 4.36 -11.13 49.95
N PRO A 4 5.46 -10.52 49.51
CA PRO A 4 5.41 -9.35 48.67
C PRO A 4 4.99 -9.71 47.23
N ARG A 5 4.10 -8.88 46.67
CA ARG A 5 3.68 -8.97 45.26
C ARG A 5 4.88 -8.70 44.33
N SER A 6 5.20 -9.65 43.49
CA SER A 6 6.14 -9.47 42.37
C SER A 6 5.52 -8.51 41.37
N THR A 7 5.96 -7.25 41.35
CA THR A 7 5.69 -6.31 40.25
C THR A 7 6.48 -6.75 39.04
N SER A 8 5.76 -7.13 38.03
CA SER A 8 6.20 -7.88 36.87
C SER A 8 7.24 -7.13 36.01
N ALA A 9 8.32 -7.80 35.67
CA ALA A 9 9.32 -7.42 34.68
C ALA A 9 8.69 -7.11 33.28
N THR A 10 7.51 -7.64 33.02
CA THR A 10 6.73 -7.46 31.77
C THR A 10 6.26 -6.00 31.57
N SER A 11 5.95 -5.26 32.66
CA SER A 11 5.51 -3.87 32.54
C SER A 11 6.67 -2.90 32.26
N LEU A 12 7.87 -3.22 32.71
CA LEU A 12 9.09 -2.43 32.47
C LEU A 12 9.62 -2.65 31.04
N GLN A 13 9.53 -3.87 30.51
CA GLN A 13 9.91 -4.15 29.12
C GLN A 13 8.95 -3.48 28.11
N ALA A 14 7.64 -3.46 28.39
CA ALA A 14 6.65 -2.75 27.56
C ALA A 14 6.88 -1.23 27.57
N ALA A 15 7.26 -0.66 28.73
CA ALA A 15 7.56 0.78 28.86
C ALA A 15 8.86 1.17 28.15
N HIS A 16 9.91 0.31 28.19
CA HIS A 16 11.16 0.53 27.46
C HIS A 16 10.97 0.40 25.93
N ALA A 17 10.15 -0.54 25.46
CA ALA A 17 9.81 -0.69 24.05
C ALA A 17 9.03 0.54 23.51
N SER A 18 8.21 1.19 24.35
CA SER A 18 7.42 2.36 23.94
C SER A 18 8.25 3.66 23.89
N SER A 19 9.25 3.81 24.75
CA SER A 19 10.08 5.03 24.80
C SER A 19 11.10 5.13 23.65
N SER A 20 11.51 4.01 23.07
CA SER A 20 12.49 3.97 21.97
C SER A 20 11.88 4.14 20.56
N ARG A 21 10.55 4.07 20.43
CA ARG A 21 9.82 4.20 19.15
C ARG A 21 9.48 5.64 18.75
N THR A 22 9.71 6.61 19.63
CA THR A 22 9.47 8.04 19.33
C THR A 22 10.51 8.66 18.41
N ASP A 23 11.64 7.98 18.16
CA ASP A 23 12.75 8.49 17.35
C ASP A 23 12.85 7.82 15.95
N GLU A 24 11.85 7.04 15.57
CA GLU A 24 11.77 6.33 14.29
C GLU A 24 10.65 6.91 13.41
N ASP A 25 10.92 7.02 12.11
CA ASP A 25 9.90 7.32 11.11
C ASP A 25 9.13 6.04 10.76
N CYS A 26 7.83 6.02 11.07
CA CYS A 26 6.93 4.93 10.67
C CYS A 26 6.33 5.27 9.31
N ILE A 27 6.62 4.45 8.30
CA ILE A 27 6.20 4.65 6.92
C ILE A 27 5.32 3.49 6.48
N LEU A 28 4.19 3.82 5.84
CA LEU A 28 3.31 2.84 5.20
C LEU A 28 3.47 2.91 3.69
N VAL A 29 3.66 1.76 3.06
CA VAL A 29 3.72 1.59 1.61
C VAL A 29 2.59 0.66 1.18
N LEU A 30 1.60 1.21 0.46
CA LEU A 30 0.34 0.54 0.14
C LEU A 30 0.25 0.29 -1.36
N GLN A 31 0.25 -0.99 -1.75
CA GLN A 31 0.16 -1.45 -3.13
C GLN A 31 -1.24 -1.21 -3.72
N GLY A 32 -1.35 -1.11 -5.05
CA GLY A 32 -2.61 -1.17 -5.78
C GLY A 32 -3.19 -2.59 -5.83
N GLY A 33 -4.52 -2.72 -5.87
CA GLY A 33 -5.16 -4.05 -5.92
C GLY A 33 -6.67 -4.07 -5.70
N GLY A 34 -7.38 -2.98 -5.96
CA GLY A 34 -8.84 -2.92 -5.96
C GLY A 34 -9.48 -3.41 -4.65
N ALA A 35 -10.37 -4.40 -4.74
CA ALA A 35 -11.11 -4.93 -3.59
C ALA A 35 -10.21 -5.54 -2.50
N LEU A 36 -9.00 -6.02 -2.86
CA LEU A 36 -8.01 -6.53 -1.91
C LEU A 36 -7.51 -5.45 -0.93
N GLY A 37 -7.71 -4.17 -1.22
CA GLY A 37 -7.29 -3.07 -0.36
C GLY A 37 -7.93 -3.07 1.04
N ALA A 38 -9.00 -3.83 1.27
CA ALA A 38 -9.56 -4.06 2.61
C ALA A 38 -8.54 -4.73 3.55
N TYR A 39 -7.65 -5.57 3.02
CA TYR A 39 -6.52 -6.13 3.77
C TYR A 39 -5.61 -5.04 4.33
N GLN A 40 -5.29 -4.00 3.56
CA GLN A 40 -4.47 -2.87 4.03
C GLN A 40 -5.14 -2.11 5.17
N ALA A 41 -6.46 -1.96 5.12
CA ALA A 41 -7.22 -1.33 6.20
C ALA A 41 -7.16 -2.17 7.50
N GLY A 42 -7.24 -3.50 7.40
CA GLY A 42 -7.05 -4.42 8.52
C GLY A 42 -5.63 -4.36 9.10
N VAL A 43 -4.61 -4.33 8.25
CA VAL A 43 -3.21 -4.13 8.65
C VAL A 43 -3.07 -2.81 9.44
N PHE A 44 -3.62 -1.71 8.92
CA PHE A 44 -3.55 -0.41 9.59
C PHE A 44 -4.31 -0.41 10.92
N GLU A 45 -5.44 -1.11 11.03
CA GLU A 45 -6.18 -1.25 12.30
C GLU A 45 -5.30 -1.84 13.42
N SER A 46 -4.54 -2.89 13.14
CA SER A 46 -3.63 -3.48 14.13
C SER A 46 -2.39 -2.63 14.37
N LEU A 47 -1.80 -2.06 13.30
CA LEU A 47 -0.62 -1.22 13.39
C LEU A 47 -0.87 0.03 14.26
N SER A 48 -2.03 0.68 14.11
CA SER A 48 -2.39 1.90 14.81
C SER A 48 -2.48 1.75 16.34
N LYS A 49 -2.58 0.53 16.84
CA LYS A 49 -2.56 0.22 18.28
C LYS A 49 -1.16 0.37 18.90
N VAL A 50 -0.11 0.22 18.08
CA VAL A 50 1.30 0.25 18.49
C VAL A 50 1.98 1.52 18.00
N TYR A 51 1.82 1.85 16.72
CA TYR A 51 2.32 3.08 16.10
C TYR A 51 1.16 4.07 15.98
N ARG A 52 1.12 5.05 16.87
CA ARG A 52 0.01 6.02 16.96
C ARG A 52 -0.20 6.83 15.70
N GLU A 53 0.89 7.24 15.05
CA GLU A 53 0.84 7.99 13.80
C GLU A 53 1.95 7.55 12.86
N PRO A 54 1.62 7.19 11.60
CA PRO A 54 2.64 7.12 10.57
C PRO A 54 3.18 8.52 10.29
N THR A 55 4.47 8.62 9.95
CA THR A 55 5.09 9.87 9.52
C THR A 55 4.90 10.11 8.03
N TRP A 56 4.70 9.01 7.28
CA TRP A 56 4.51 9.04 5.84
C TRP A 56 3.66 7.85 5.39
N VAL A 57 2.71 8.10 4.49
CA VAL A 57 1.93 7.06 3.81
C VAL A 57 2.07 7.25 2.30
N ALA A 58 2.53 6.22 1.60
CA ALA A 58 2.66 6.21 0.15
C ALA A 58 1.78 5.11 -0.44
N GLY A 59 1.01 5.41 -1.49
CA GLY A 59 0.06 4.46 -2.05
C GLY A 59 -0.13 4.57 -3.55
N ILE A 60 -0.57 3.47 -4.17
CA ILE A 60 -0.95 3.38 -5.57
C ILE A 60 -2.38 2.84 -5.65
N SER A 61 -3.21 3.40 -6.55
CA SER A 61 -4.57 2.92 -6.81
C SER A 61 -5.41 2.87 -5.52
N ILE A 62 -5.97 1.71 -5.15
CA ILE A 62 -6.68 1.54 -3.88
C ILE A 62 -5.80 1.86 -2.66
N GLY A 63 -4.50 1.61 -2.77
CA GLY A 63 -3.53 2.02 -1.75
C GLY A 63 -3.46 3.54 -1.58
N ALA A 64 -3.63 4.32 -2.65
CA ALA A 64 -3.72 5.78 -2.58
C ALA A 64 -5.01 6.24 -1.90
N ILE A 65 -6.13 5.54 -2.12
CA ILE A 65 -7.40 5.81 -1.44
C ILE A 65 -7.26 5.55 0.07
N ASN A 66 -6.75 4.38 0.46
CA ASN A 66 -6.48 4.06 1.86
C ASN A 66 -5.49 5.06 2.49
N ALA A 67 -4.43 5.44 1.77
CA ALA A 67 -3.46 6.43 2.21
C ALA A 67 -4.11 7.80 2.48
N ALA A 68 -4.99 8.27 1.59
CA ALA A 68 -5.72 9.50 1.77
C ALA A 68 -6.67 9.46 2.98
N LEU A 69 -7.39 8.34 3.17
CA LEU A 69 -8.26 8.13 4.34
C LEU A 69 -7.47 8.15 5.66
N ILE A 70 -6.24 7.61 5.65
CA ILE A 70 -5.36 7.60 6.83
C ILE A 70 -4.80 9.01 7.10
N THR A 71 -4.28 9.69 6.09
CA THR A 71 -3.59 10.97 6.26
C THR A 71 -4.55 12.17 6.42
N GLY A 72 -5.68 12.12 5.74
CA GLY A 72 -6.71 13.18 5.77
C GLY A 72 -7.64 13.12 6.98
N ASN A 73 -7.38 12.25 7.96
CA ASN A 73 -8.21 12.15 9.15
C ASN A 73 -7.39 12.18 10.44
N PRO A 74 -7.93 12.72 11.54
CA PRO A 74 -7.26 12.66 12.84
C PRO A 74 -7.17 11.21 13.33
N ALA A 75 -6.14 10.90 14.11
CA ALA A 75 -5.81 9.52 14.52
C ALA A 75 -7.00 8.72 15.05
N HIS A 76 -7.86 9.34 15.86
CA HIS A 76 -9.04 8.69 16.45
C HIS A 76 -10.16 8.37 15.44
N ALA A 77 -10.18 9.01 14.26
CA ALA A 77 -11.21 8.84 13.25
C ALA A 77 -10.78 7.94 12.07
N ARG A 78 -9.48 7.67 11.90
CA ARG A 78 -8.92 6.95 10.74
C ARG A 78 -9.59 5.60 10.48
N ILE A 79 -9.69 4.78 11.53
CA ILE A 79 -10.30 3.44 11.40
C ILE A 79 -11.80 3.55 11.07
N THR A 80 -12.51 4.48 11.69
CA THR A 80 -13.93 4.72 11.39
C THR A 80 -14.11 5.16 9.93
N LYS A 81 -13.24 6.03 9.41
CA LYS A 81 -13.31 6.51 8.02
C LYS A 81 -12.92 5.43 7.01
N LEU A 82 -11.92 4.60 7.32
CA LEU A 82 -11.63 3.40 6.52
C LEU A 82 -12.83 2.46 6.51
N ARG A 83 -13.43 2.19 7.66
CA ARG A 83 -14.62 1.33 7.75
C ARG A 83 -15.80 1.91 6.96
N GLU A 84 -16.06 3.21 7.09
CA GLU A 84 -17.14 3.89 6.35
C GLU A 84 -16.94 3.77 4.83
N PHE A 85 -15.71 3.93 4.33
CA PHE A 85 -15.39 3.72 2.91
C PHE A 85 -15.64 2.26 2.49
N TRP A 86 -15.05 1.30 3.20
CA TRP A 86 -15.12 -0.11 2.84
C TRP A 86 -16.55 -0.67 2.98
N ASP A 87 -17.30 -0.19 3.96
CA ASP A 87 -18.72 -0.53 4.11
C ASP A 87 -19.57 0.02 2.96
N LEU A 88 -19.29 1.22 2.50
CA LEU A 88 -19.98 1.81 1.35
C LEU A 88 -19.72 1.03 0.07
N VAL A 89 -18.45 0.80 -0.29
CA VAL A 89 -18.09 0.14 -1.55
C VAL A 89 -18.46 -1.35 -1.59
N SER A 90 -18.71 -1.99 -0.45
CA SER A 90 -19.17 -3.37 -0.36
C SER A 90 -20.68 -3.51 -0.08
N SER A 91 -21.45 -2.43 -0.23
CA SER A 91 -22.89 -2.43 0.11
C SER A 91 -23.82 -2.91 -1.01
N ALA A 92 -23.30 -3.12 -2.23
CA ALA A 92 -24.13 -3.46 -3.40
C ALA A 92 -24.81 -4.83 -3.29
N LEU A 93 -24.23 -5.76 -2.56
CA LEU A 93 -24.67 -7.14 -2.49
C LEU A 93 -25.07 -7.52 -1.08
N PRO A 94 -26.24 -8.18 -0.89
CA PRO A 94 -26.60 -8.74 0.40
C PRO A 94 -25.56 -9.80 0.79
N THR A 95 -25.13 -9.78 2.05
CA THR A 95 -24.26 -10.81 2.58
C THR A 95 -25.01 -12.14 2.61
N PRO A 96 -24.59 -13.17 1.88
CA PRO A 96 -25.22 -14.47 2.01
C PRO A 96 -24.99 -15.00 3.42
N MET A 97 -26.08 -15.40 4.09
CA MET A 97 -26.05 -16.01 5.44
C MET A 97 -25.58 -17.48 5.40
N ILE A 98 -24.93 -17.92 4.34
CA ILE A 98 -24.58 -19.32 4.10
C ILE A 98 -23.07 -19.47 4.30
N HIS A 99 -22.67 -20.35 5.21
CA HIS A 99 -21.32 -20.92 5.23
C HIS A 99 -21.22 -21.86 4.02
N ALA A 100 -20.83 -21.32 2.86
CA ALA A 100 -20.65 -22.08 1.65
C ALA A 100 -19.33 -22.87 1.73
N ASP A 101 -19.32 -24.11 1.23
CA ASP A 101 -18.06 -24.81 0.93
C ASP A 101 -17.27 -24.08 -0.16
N ALA A 102 -16.01 -24.46 -0.33
CA ALA A 102 -15.10 -23.74 -1.24
C ALA A 102 -15.62 -23.58 -2.68
N PRO A 103 -16.20 -24.62 -3.35
CA PRO A 103 -16.76 -24.47 -4.70
C PRO A 103 -17.96 -23.52 -4.77
N ALA A 104 -18.85 -23.56 -3.78
CA ALA A 104 -19.98 -22.64 -3.73
C ALA A 104 -19.53 -21.21 -3.47
N ARG A 105 -18.46 -21.02 -2.68
CA ARG A 105 -17.85 -19.73 -2.41
C ARG A 105 -17.22 -19.11 -3.67
N GLU A 106 -16.50 -19.91 -4.45
CA GLU A 106 -15.94 -19.50 -5.75
C GLU A 106 -17.05 -19.04 -6.69
N GLY A 107 -18.13 -19.82 -6.84
CA GLY A 107 -19.29 -19.45 -7.66
C GLY A 107 -19.95 -18.14 -7.21
N LEU A 108 -20.09 -17.91 -5.91
CA LEU A 108 -20.63 -16.67 -5.37
C LEU A 108 -19.72 -15.46 -5.68
N ASN A 109 -18.41 -15.63 -5.58
CA ASN A 109 -17.43 -14.58 -5.88
C ASN A 109 -17.51 -14.18 -7.37
N GLU A 110 -17.62 -15.15 -8.29
CA GLU A 110 -17.75 -14.87 -9.73
C GLU A 110 -19.08 -14.16 -10.07
N VAL A 111 -20.18 -14.54 -9.44
CA VAL A 111 -21.46 -13.83 -9.58
C VAL A 111 -21.34 -12.40 -9.05
N SER A 112 -20.74 -12.22 -7.89
CA SER A 112 -20.49 -10.90 -7.30
C SER A 112 -19.63 -10.02 -8.21
N ALA A 113 -18.51 -10.55 -8.71
CA ALA A 113 -17.62 -9.86 -9.63
C ALA A 113 -18.34 -9.47 -10.92
N SER A 114 -19.19 -10.36 -11.47
CA SER A 114 -20.01 -10.07 -12.65
C SER A 114 -21.01 -8.95 -12.40
N GLN A 115 -21.61 -8.89 -11.22
CA GLN A 115 -22.51 -7.81 -10.83
C GLN A 115 -21.77 -6.47 -10.70
N VAL A 116 -20.56 -6.47 -10.15
CA VAL A 116 -19.69 -5.27 -10.09
C VAL A 116 -19.40 -4.74 -11.50
N MET A 117 -19.10 -5.63 -12.46
CA MET A 117 -18.86 -5.23 -13.84
C MET A 117 -20.13 -4.66 -14.52
N LEU A 118 -21.29 -5.18 -14.21
CA LEU A 118 -22.56 -4.75 -14.83
C LEU A 118 -23.16 -3.51 -14.19
N PHE A 119 -23.05 -3.35 -12.88
CA PHE A 119 -23.74 -2.30 -12.13
C PHE A 119 -22.81 -1.30 -11.44
N GLY A 120 -21.50 -1.58 -11.42
CA GLY A 120 -20.52 -0.75 -10.71
C GLY A 120 -20.47 -1.01 -9.21
N VAL A 121 -19.84 -0.08 -8.49
CA VAL A 121 -19.60 -0.15 -7.05
C VAL A 121 -20.12 1.12 -6.39
N PRO A 122 -21.01 1.03 -5.40
CA PRO A 122 -21.55 2.19 -4.69
C PRO A 122 -20.44 3.08 -4.14
N GLY A 123 -20.55 4.39 -4.37
CA GLY A 123 -19.56 5.35 -3.90
C GLY A 123 -18.18 5.27 -4.55
N PHE A 124 -18.02 4.42 -5.58
CA PHE A 124 -16.75 4.28 -6.28
C PHE A 124 -16.93 4.56 -7.79
N PHE A 125 -17.65 3.69 -8.52
CA PHE A 125 -17.89 3.89 -9.95
C PHE A 125 -19.23 3.30 -10.39
N LYS A 126 -19.74 3.81 -11.51
CA LYS A 126 -20.97 3.33 -12.17
C LYS A 126 -20.73 3.15 -13.67
N PRO A 127 -21.43 2.22 -14.33
CA PRO A 127 -21.38 2.05 -15.79
C PRO A 127 -21.78 3.34 -16.50
N ARG A 128 -21.12 3.63 -17.62
CA ARG A 128 -21.54 4.73 -18.51
C ARG A 128 -22.76 4.35 -19.34
N PHE A 129 -23.65 5.30 -19.47
CA PHE A 129 -24.80 5.16 -20.37
C PHE A 129 -24.99 6.46 -21.18
N PRO A 130 -25.01 6.37 -22.53
CA PRO A 130 -24.75 5.21 -23.41
C PRO A 130 -23.32 4.64 -23.21
N PRO A 131 -23.08 3.35 -23.53
CA PRO A 131 -21.75 2.72 -23.46
C PRO A 131 -20.72 3.44 -24.33
N ALA A 132 -19.43 3.31 -23.99
CA ALA A 132 -18.32 4.02 -24.62
C ALA A 132 -18.30 4.00 -26.17
N PRO A 133 -18.61 2.90 -26.89
CA PRO A 133 -18.62 2.89 -28.35
C PRO A 133 -19.66 3.82 -28.99
N PHE A 134 -20.67 4.24 -28.23
CA PHE A 134 -21.75 5.13 -28.71
C PHE A 134 -21.55 6.58 -28.27
N GLN A 135 -20.41 6.90 -27.64
CA GLN A 135 -20.08 8.22 -27.18
C GLN A 135 -19.27 9.02 -28.23
N PRO A 136 -19.31 10.34 -28.23
CA PRO A 136 -18.54 11.19 -29.14
C PRO A 136 -17.03 10.93 -28.99
N ARG A 137 -16.33 10.77 -30.11
CA ARG A 137 -14.88 10.56 -30.10
C ARG A 137 -14.13 11.74 -29.42
N GLY A 138 -13.13 11.42 -28.61
CA GLY A 138 -12.32 12.40 -27.91
C GLY A 138 -12.87 12.84 -26.56
N THR A 139 -14.02 12.29 -26.14
CA THR A 139 -14.57 12.57 -24.79
C THR A 139 -14.12 11.50 -23.79
N PRO A 140 -14.03 11.81 -22.50
CA PRO A 140 -13.76 10.83 -21.45
C PRO A 140 -14.72 9.64 -21.45
N GLU A 141 -15.96 9.88 -21.86
CA GLU A 141 -17.03 8.85 -21.98
C GLU A 141 -16.73 7.85 -23.08
N ALA A 142 -16.04 8.26 -24.16
CA ALA A 142 -15.69 7.37 -25.28
C ALA A 142 -14.49 6.46 -25.01
N ILE A 143 -13.71 6.73 -23.96
CA ILE A 143 -12.45 6.06 -23.66
C ILE A 143 -12.44 5.33 -22.33
N SER A 144 -13.60 5.15 -21.68
CA SER A 144 -13.72 4.41 -20.44
C SER A 144 -15.09 3.75 -20.27
N TYR A 145 -15.12 2.61 -19.58
CA TYR A 145 -16.36 1.89 -19.32
C TYR A 145 -17.19 2.49 -18.19
N TYR A 146 -16.52 3.10 -17.21
CA TYR A 146 -17.16 3.55 -15.99
C TYR A 146 -16.92 5.05 -15.74
N ASP A 147 -17.88 5.67 -15.05
CA ASP A 147 -17.80 7.01 -14.50
C ASP A 147 -17.39 6.93 -13.01
N THR A 148 -16.34 7.64 -12.65
CA THR A 148 -15.75 7.69 -11.29
C THR A 148 -16.20 8.95 -10.51
N ALA A 149 -17.19 9.70 -10.97
CA ALA A 149 -17.75 10.81 -10.20
C ALA A 149 -18.23 10.42 -8.79
N PRO A 150 -18.79 9.20 -8.57
CA PRO A 150 -19.11 8.74 -7.21
C PRO A 150 -17.90 8.67 -6.29
N LEU A 151 -16.72 8.24 -6.78
CA LEU A 151 -15.48 8.20 -6.00
C LEU A 151 -15.05 9.59 -5.57
N ARG A 152 -15.14 10.57 -6.46
CA ARG A 152 -14.83 11.96 -6.13
C ARG A 152 -15.65 12.45 -4.94
N ALA A 153 -16.97 12.29 -5.02
CA ALA A 153 -17.86 12.69 -3.94
C ALA A 153 -17.58 11.96 -2.62
N THR A 154 -17.21 10.66 -2.70
CA THR A 154 -16.83 9.87 -1.53
C THR A 154 -15.55 10.38 -0.90
N LEU A 155 -14.52 10.66 -1.70
CA LEU A 155 -13.24 11.20 -1.21
C LEU A 155 -13.43 12.59 -0.58
N GLU A 156 -14.17 13.50 -1.24
CA GLU A 156 -14.44 14.84 -0.72
C GLU A 156 -15.24 14.81 0.60
N ARG A 157 -16.05 13.78 0.84
CA ARG A 157 -16.81 13.57 2.08
C ARG A 157 -15.98 12.93 3.20
N LEU A 158 -15.07 12.00 2.86
CA LEU A 158 -14.36 11.17 3.85
C LEU A 158 -12.96 11.66 4.17
N VAL A 159 -12.37 12.51 3.34
CA VAL A 159 -10.98 12.97 3.42
C VAL A 159 -10.95 14.49 3.57
N ASP A 160 -10.28 14.96 4.61
CA ASP A 160 -9.95 16.37 4.79
C ASP A 160 -8.61 16.65 4.05
N PHE A 161 -8.73 17.25 2.86
CA PHE A 161 -7.57 17.60 2.03
C PHE A 161 -6.76 18.78 2.60
N ASP A 162 -7.40 19.70 3.33
CA ASP A 162 -6.69 20.78 4.02
C ASP A 162 -5.78 20.19 5.11
N ARG A 163 -6.27 19.16 5.80
CA ARG A 163 -5.45 18.42 6.74
C ARG A 163 -4.26 17.74 6.06
N ILE A 164 -4.42 17.07 4.92
CA ILE A 164 -3.31 16.46 4.17
C ILE A 164 -2.24 17.51 3.86
N ASN A 165 -2.67 18.69 3.42
CA ASN A 165 -1.77 19.76 2.99
C ASN A 165 -1.13 20.56 4.12
N SER A 166 -1.64 20.45 5.35
CA SER A 166 -1.12 21.13 6.55
C SER A 166 -0.57 20.20 7.62
N SER A 167 -0.75 18.87 7.48
CA SER A 167 -0.35 17.89 8.46
C SER A 167 1.15 17.58 8.42
N ALA A 168 1.67 17.12 9.56
CA ALA A 168 3.00 16.53 9.63
C ALA A 168 3.07 15.11 9.01
N VAL A 169 1.94 14.47 8.70
CA VAL A 169 1.90 13.17 8.03
C VAL A 169 1.97 13.38 6.52
N ARG A 170 3.06 12.96 5.91
CA ARG A 170 3.29 13.08 4.46
C ARG A 170 2.43 12.07 3.70
N LEU A 171 1.80 12.49 2.61
CA LEU A 171 1.11 11.64 1.65
C LEU A 171 1.85 11.67 0.31
N SER A 172 2.08 10.50 -0.29
CA SER A 172 2.55 10.41 -1.67
C SER A 172 1.71 9.41 -2.45
N VAL A 173 1.27 9.79 -3.64
CA VAL A 173 0.52 8.91 -4.54
C VAL A 173 1.16 8.92 -5.91
N GLY A 174 1.19 7.76 -6.58
CA GLY A 174 1.82 7.63 -7.88
C GLY A 174 0.80 7.45 -9.00
N ALA A 175 1.06 8.06 -10.15
CA ALA A 175 0.27 7.93 -11.36
C ALA A 175 1.17 7.96 -12.60
N VAL A 176 0.62 7.58 -13.77
CA VAL A 176 1.34 7.57 -15.04
C VAL A 176 0.79 8.66 -15.95
N ASN A 177 1.66 9.54 -16.45
CA ASN A 177 1.30 10.52 -17.46
C ASN A 177 0.96 9.81 -18.78
N VAL A 178 -0.25 10.00 -19.27
CA VAL A 178 -0.78 9.27 -20.44
C VAL A 178 0.01 9.59 -21.71
N ARG A 179 0.47 10.83 -21.86
CA ARG A 179 1.15 11.30 -23.07
C ARG A 179 2.60 10.83 -23.16
N THR A 180 3.29 10.80 -22.02
CA THR A 180 4.73 10.50 -21.97
C THR A 180 5.04 9.08 -21.55
N GLY A 181 4.08 8.38 -20.88
CA GLY A 181 4.31 7.10 -20.23
C GLY A 181 5.15 7.19 -18.94
N ASN A 182 5.56 8.40 -18.55
CA ASN A 182 6.40 8.58 -17.38
C ASN A 182 5.60 8.46 -16.09
N PHE A 183 6.21 7.81 -15.11
CA PHE A 183 5.67 7.72 -13.76
C PHE A 183 5.92 9.02 -13.00
N GLN A 184 4.90 9.50 -12.30
CA GLN A 184 4.98 10.70 -11.46
C GLN A 184 4.43 10.44 -10.07
N TYR A 185 5.10 10.99 -9.05
CA TYR A 185 4.59 11.05 -7.69
C TYR A 185 4.06 12.44 -7.36
N PHE A 186 2.81 12.49 -6.89
CA PHE A 186 2.21 13.64 -6.25
C PHE A 186 2.44 13.50 -4.74
N ASP A 187 3.06 14.50 -4.12
CA ASP A 187 3.61 14.40 -2.78
C ASP A 187 3.27 15.65 -1.97
N SER A 188 2.57 15.50 -0.85
CA SER A 188 2.12 16.61 -0.01
C SER A 188 3.24 17.46 0.60
N ALA A 189 4.47 16.91 0.65
CA ALA A 189 5.64 17.70 1.05
C ALA A 189 6.16 18.64 -0.07
N LYS A 190 5.68 18.50 -1.31
CA LYS A 190 6.16 19.23 -2.49
C LYS A 190 5.08 20.08 -3.15
N GLN A 191 3.81 19.67 -3.06
CA GLN A 191 2.67 20.33 -3.69
C GLN A 191 1.37 20.05 -2.96
N ALA A 192 0.37 20.85 -3.19
CA ALA A 192 -0.97 20.61 -2.67
C ALA A 192 -1.59 19.37 -3.34
N ILE A 193 -2.28 18.56 -2.53
CA ILE A 193 -2.97 17.34 -2.96
C ILE A 193 -4.48 17.56 -2.81
N ASP A 194 -5.24 17.12 -3.81
CA ASP A 194 -6.70 17.08 -3.79
C ASP A 194 -7.23 15.73 -4.29
N ALA A 195 -8.56 15.59 -4.37
CA ALA A 195 -9.20 14.34 -4.78
C ALA A 195 -8.77 13.86 -6.17
N ARG A 196 -8.41 14.77 -7.10
CA ARG A 196 -7.98 14.43 -8.46
C ARG A 196 -6.70 13.60 -8.45
N HIS A 197 -5.76 13.91 -7.56
CA HIS A 197 -4.49 13.19 -7.43
C HIS A 197 -4.71 11.73 -6.99
N ILE A 198 -5.65 11.53 -6.04
CA ILE A 198 -6.04 10.19 -5.58
C ILE A 198 -6.76 9.43 -6.69
N MET A 199 -7.69 10.08 -7.39
CA MET A 199 -8.42 9.49 -8.52
C MET A 199 -7.47 9.13 -9.69
N ALA A 200 -6.49 9.97 -9.99
CA ALA A 200 -5.48 9.72 -11.04
C ALA A 200 -4.68 8.45 -10.74
N SER A 201 -4.29 8.26 -9.46
CA SER A 201 -3.58 7.06 -9.02
C SER A 201 -4.41 5.78 -9.16
N GLY A 202 -5.75 5.88 -9.16
CA GLY A 202 -6.68 4.75 -9.30
C GLY A 202 -7.38 4.67 -10.66
N ALA A 203 -7.02 5.50 -11.64
CA ALA A 203 -7.65 5.55 -12.96
C ALA A 203 -7.12 4.45 -13.88
N LEU A 204 -7.45 3.18 -13.63
CA LEU A 204 -6.96 2.04 -14.42
C LEU A 204 -7.73 1.91 -15.75
N PRO A 205 -7.06 2.06 -16.92
CA PRO A 205 -7.68 1.87 -18.23
C PRO A 205 -7.92 0.38 -18.52
N PRO A 206 -8.91 0.03 -19.35
CA PRO A 206 -9.93 0.87 -19.97
C PRO A 206 -11.14 1.09 -19.06
N GLY A 207 -11.11 0.65 -17.82
CA GLY A 207 -12.19 0.82 -16.84
C GLY A 207 -12.51 2.28 -16.62
N PHE A 208 -11.50 3.08 -16.33
CA PHE A 208 -11.63 4.49 -15.93
C PHE A 208 -10.93 5.43 -16.91
N ALA A 209 -11.54 6.62 -17.11
CA ALA A 209 -10.94 7.68 -17.90
C ALA A 209 -9.70 8.26 -17.20
N PRO A 210 -8.74 8.81 -17.94
CA PRO A 210 -7.64 9.54 -17.34
C PRO A 210 -8.14 10.77 -16.60
N VAL A 211 -7.46 11.14 -15.53
CA VAL A 211 -7.76 12.33 -14.74
C VAL A 211 -6.84 13.46 -15.15
N GLU A 212 -7.42 14.64 -15.41
CA GLU A 212 -6.66 15.85 -15.74
C GLU A 212 -6.17 16.55 -14.45
N ILE A 213 -4.86 16.84 -14.42
CA ILE A 213 -4.21 17.61 -13.37
C ILE A 213 -3.25 18.58 -14.08
N ASP A 214 -3.47 19.87 -13.90
CA ASP A 214 -2.64 20.96 -14.43
C ASP A 214 -2.36 20.88 -15.96
N GLY A 215 -3.40 20.47 -16.73
CA GLY A 215 -3.37 20.35 -18.19
C GLY A 215 -2.75 19.04 -18.70
N GLU A 216 -2.29 18.15 -17.84
CA GLU A 216 -1.79 16.83 -18.18
C GLU A 216 -2.77 15.74 -17.70
N HIS A 217 -2.77 14.60 -18.41
CA HIS A 217 -3.68 13.49 -18.14
C HIS A 217 -2.96 12.31 -17.53
N TYR A 218 -3.55 11.71 -16.50
CA TYR A 218 -2.91 10.65 -15.72
C TYR A 218 -3.81 9.42 -15.59
N TRP A 219 -3.19 8.26 -15.73
CA TRP A 219 -3.74 6.94 -15.43
C TRP A 219 -3.12 6.33 -14.18
N ASP A 220 -3.69 5.19 -13.75
CA ASP A 220 -3.26 4.42 -12.60
C ASP A 220 -1.75 4.13 -12.61
N GLY A 221 -1.11 4.37 -11.48
CA GLY A 221 0.30 4.07 -11.29
C GLY A 221 0.65 2.60 -11.47
N GLY A 222 -0.29 1.69 -11.21
CA GLY A 222 -0.12 0.25 -11.36
C GLY A 222 0.24 -0.21 -12.78
N LEU A 223 0.02 0.62 -13.80
CA LEU A 223 0.47 0.34 -15.17
C LEU A 223 2.00 0.22 -15.28
N VAL A 224 2.76 0.94 -14.46
CA VAL A 224 4.23 0.99 -14.52
C VAL A 224 4.85 0.46 -13.24
N SER A 225 4.34 0.90 -12.07
CA SER A 225 4.83 0.47 -10.76
C SER A 225 3.69 0.43 -9.76
N ASN A 226 3.39 -0.76 -9.26
CA ASN A 226 2.24 -0.98 -8.37
C ASN A 226 2.56 -0.78 -6.88
N THR A 227 3.83 -0.59 -6.51
CA THR A 227 4.28 -0.41 -5.12
C THR A 227 5.26 0.75 -5.03
N PRO A 228 5.00 1.79 -4.20
CA PRO A 228 5.83 2.99 -4.14
C PRO A 228 7.06 2.87 -3.21
N LEU A 229 7.59 1.64 -2.96
CA LEU A 229 8.72 1.42 -2.07
C LEU A 229 9.98 2.17 -2.52
N GLN A 230 10.34 2.06 -3.81
CA GLN A 230 11.54 2.70 -4.33
C GLN A 230 11.52 4.22 -4.13
N TYR A 231 10.36 4.86 -4.35
CA TYR A 231 10.22 6.29 -4.09
C TYR A 231 10.49 6.66 -2.63
N VAL A 232 10.04 5.81 -1.71
CA VAL A 232 10.27 6.00 -0.27
C VAL A 232 11.74 5.83 0.07
N LEU A 233 12.41 4.82 -0.49
CA LEU A 233 13.82 4.54 -0.25
C LEU A 233 14.73 5.63 -0.84
N ASP A 234 14.39 6.18 -2.01
CA ASP A 234 15.16 7.24 -2.69
C ASP A 234 15.08 8.61 -1.97
N GLN A 235 14.10 8.81 -1.07
CA GLN A 235 14.03 10.07 -0.33
C GLN A 235 14.99 10.08 0.86
N PRO A 236 15.66 11.23 1.11
CA PRO A 236 16.57 11.34 2.24
C PRO A 236 15.83 11.16 3.58
N GLY A 237 16.38 10.35 4.46
CA GLY A 237 15.91 10.19 5.84
C GLY A 237 16.91 10.76 6.83
N LYS A 238 16.45 11.50 7.84
CA LYS A 238 17.27 11.98 8.96
C LYS A 238 17.23 11.03 10.16
N ARG A 239 16.19 10.19 10.21
CA ARG A 239 15.94 9.24 11.30
C ARG A 239 15.98 7.82 10.77
N ARG A 240 16.07 6.86 11.65
CA ARG A 240 15.80 5.46 11.33
C ARG A 240 14.38 5.33 10.77
N ARG A 241 14.19 4.50 9.77
CA ARG A 241 12.89 4.27 9.13
C ARG A 241 12.44 2.85 9.33
N VAL A 242 11.19 2.69 9.73
CA VAL A 242 10.47 1.41 9.69
C VAL A 242 9.40 1.52 8.62
N VAL A 243 9.51 0.71 7.58
CA VAL A 243 8.59 0.70 6.43
C VAL A 243 7.72 -0.53 6.53
N PHE A 244 6.43 -0.35 6.73
CA PHE A 244 5.44 -1.42 6.60
C PHE A 244 4.93 -1.43 5.17
N GLN A 245 5.40 -2.39 4.39
CA GLN A 245 4.97 -2.59 3.01
C GLN A 245 3.85 -3.62 2.97
N VAL A 246 2.71 -3.21 2.41
CA VAL A 246 1.52 -4.05 2.31
C VAL A 246 1.24 -4.35 0.85
N ASP A 247 1.60 -5.56 0.44
CA ASP A 247 1.44 -6.08 -0.91
C ASP A 247 0.14 -6.90 -1.01
N LEU A 248 -0.58 -6.72 -2.10
CA LEU A 248 -1.87 -7.35 -2.38
C LEU A 248 -1.76 -8.49 -3.41
N PHE A 249 -0.65 -8.56 -4.14
CA PHE A 249 -0.36 -9.59 -5.12
C PHE A 249 0.95 -10.29 -4.77
N ALA A 250 0.89 -11.59 -4.56
CA ALA A 250 2.06 -12.38 -4.21
C ALA A 250 2.93 -12.67 -5.44
N ALA A 251 4.23 -12.32 -5.37
CA ALA A 251 5.18 -12.64 -6.44
C ALA A 251 5.44 -14.16 -6.56
N THR A 252 5.40 -14.88 -5.45
CA THR A 252 5.52 -16.35 -5.41
C THR A 252 4.15 -17.00 -5.49
N GLY A 253 4.06 -18.14 -6.15
CA GLY A 253 2.80 -18.91 -6.27
C GLY A 253 3.08 -20.27 -6.90
N ASN A 254 2.05 -21.12 -6.94
CA ASN A 254 2.11 -22.45 -7.50
C ASN A 254 2.12 -22.42 -9.04
N LEU A 255 2.53 -23.54 -9.65
CA LEU A 255 2.37 -23.75 -11.08
C LEU A 255 0.86 -23.87 -11.38
N PRO A 256 0.31 -23.10 -12.35
CA PRO A 256 -1.09 -23.19 -12.73
C PRO A 256 -1.48 -24.59 -13.21
N ALA A 257 -2.65 -25.06 -12.84
CA ALA A 257 -3.23 -26.34 -13.30
C ALA A 257 -4.36 -26.15 -14.32
N THR A 258 -5.00 -24.97 -14.34
CA THR A 258 -6.10 -24.62 -15.25
C THR A 258 -5.84 -23.31 -15.98
N LEU A 259 -6.62 -23.00 -17.03
CA LEU A 259 -6.54 -21.68 -17.70
C LEU A 259 -6.95 -20.51 -16.78
N ALA A 260 -7.85 -20.77 -15.84
CA ALA A 260 -8.22 -19.77 -14.83
C ALA A 260 -7.02 -19.45 -13.95
N ASP A 261 -6.30 -20.46 -13.46
CA ASP A 261 -5.08 -20.29 -12.66
C ASP A 261 -3.98 -19.57 -13.45
N VAL A 262 -3.88 -19.81 -14.77
CA VAL A 262 -2.91 -19.09 -15.63
C VAL A 262 -3.21 -17.60 -15.64
N THR A 263 -4.49 -17.23 -15.79
CA THR A 263 -4.91 -15.82 -15.82
C THR A 263 -4.69 -15.14 -14.46
N GLU A 264 -5.03 -15.83 -13.37
CA GLU A 264 -4.76 -15.34 -12.01
C GLU A 264 -3.26 -15.18 -11.78
N ARG A 265 -2.46 -16.19 -12.12
CA ARG A 265 -1.02 -16.17 -11.90
C ARG A 265 -0.31 -15.10 -12.73
N GLU A 266 -0.72 -14.89 -14.00
CA GLU A 266 -0.22 -13.79 -14.85
C GLU A 266 -0.47 -12.44 -14.18
N LYS A 267 -1.67 -12.24 -13.67
CA LYS A 267 -2.09 -11.04 -12.97
C LYS A 267 -1.28 -10.83 -11.67
N ASP A 268 -1.11 -11.87 -10.88
CA ASP A 268 -0.30 -11.82 -9.66
C ASP A 268 1.16 -11.43 -9.97
N ILE A 269 1.78 -12.02 -11.00
CA ILE A 269 3.14 -11.67 -11.42
C ILE A 269 3.21 -10.23 -11.92
N ARG A 270 2.25 -9.81 -12.73
CA ARG A 270 2.20 -8.49 -13.35
C ARG A 270 2.08 -7.37 -12.34
N PHE A 271 1.24 -7.54 -11.32
CA PHE A 271 0.96 -6.53 -10.32
C PHE A 271 1.74 -6.74 -9.02
N SER A 272 2.43 -7.87 -8.86
CA SER A 272 3.30 -8.07 -7.71
C SER A 272 4.36 -6.98 -7.65
N SER A 273 4.74 -6.64 -6.44
CA SER A 273 5.81 -5.68 -6.28
C SER A 273 7.11 -6.25 -6.83
N ARG A 274 7.84 -5.43 -7.55
CA ARG A 274 9.25 -5.70 -7.88
C ARG A 274 10.14 -5.50 -6.65
N THR A 275 9.56 -5.64 -5.48
CA THR A 275 10.19 -5.35 -4.19
C THR A 275 11.47 -6.11 -3.99
N ARG A 276 11.51 -7.38 -4.37
CA ARG A 276 12.75 -8.17 -4.31
C ARG A 276 13.88 -7.53 -5.11
N MET A 277 13.59 -7.12 -6.34
CA MET A 277 14.58 -6.45 -7.20
C MET A 277 14.94 -5.07 -6.65
N ASN A 278 13.96 -4.30 -6.21
CA ASN A 278 14.18 -2.96 -5.64
C ASN A 278 14.92 -3.07 -4.31
N THR A 279 14.60 -4.03 -3.45
CA THR A 279 15.28 -4.25 -2.18
C THR A 279 16.71 -4.74 -2.39
N THR A 280 16.92 -5.65 -3.34
CA THR A 280 18.28 -6.13 -3.70
C THR A 280 19.13 -4.98 -4.25
N ASN A 281 18.59 -4.21 -5.18
CA ASN A 281 19.29 -3.05 -5.73
C ASN A 281 19.62 -2.00 -4.66
N GLU A 282 18.72 -1.78 -3.70
CA GLU A 282 18.95 -0.84 -2.61
C GLU A 282 19.98 -1.36 -1.62
N LEU A 283 19.98 -2.66 -1.30
CA LEU A 283 21.04 -3.31 -0.52
C LEU A 283 22.39 -3.15 -1.20
N ASP A 284 22.47 -3.41 -2.50
CA ASP A 284 23.71 -3.25 -3.27
C ASP A 284 24.20 -1.80 -3.28
N ARG A 285 23.29 -0.83 -3.50
CA ARG A 285 23.60 0.61 -3.41
C ARG A 285 24.13 1.00 -2.04
N GLN A 286 23.56 0.48 -0.96
CA GLN A 286 24.02 0.78 0.40
C GLN A 286 25.37 0.14 0.71
N VAL A 287 25.62 -1.10 0.25
CA VAL A 287 26.94 -1.73 0.36
C VAL A 287 27.99 -0.88 -0.34
N ILE A 288 27.70 -0.41 -1.55
CA ILE A 288 28.58 0.47 -2.32
C ILE A 288 28.78 1.81 -1.60
N ALA A 289 27.72 2.44 -1.10
CA ALA A 289 27.78 3.70 -0.37
C ALA A 289 28.61 3.59 0.92
N GLN A 290 28.46 2.52 1.66
CA GLN A 290 29.28 2.26 2.86
C GLN A 290 30.76 1.99 2.52
N ALA A 291 31.01 1.26 1.43
CA ALA A 291 32.37 1.03 0.96
C ALA A 291 33.01 2.35 0.52
N ALA A 292 32.31 3.18 -0.24
CA ALA A 292 32.74 4.52 -0.63
C ALA A 292 33.07 5.37 0.60
N LYS A 293 32.18 5.44 1.58
CA LYS A 293 32.40 6.20 2.84
C LYS A 293 33.65 5.72 3.59
N ARG A 294 33.89 4.40 3.70
CA ARG A 294 35.10 3.87 4.31
C ARG A 294 36.37 4.22 3.52
N LEU A 295 36.28 4.25 2.18
CA LEU A 295 37.38 4.62 1.32
C LEU A 295 37.70 6.11 1.43
N LEU A 296 36.68 6.97 1.35
CA LEU A 296 36.78 8.43 1.49
C LEU A 296 37.44 8.84 2.82
N ALA A 297 37.14 8.12 3.91
CA ALA A 297 37.74 8.37 5.22
C ALA A 297 39.26 8.09 5.27
N LYS A 298 39.80 7.36 4.29
CA LYS A 298 41.24 7.03 4.18
C LYS A 298 42.00 7.92 3.22
N LEU A 299 41.29 8.79 2.46
CA LEU A 299 41.91 9.64 1.45
C LEU A 299 42.68 10.82 2.10
N PRO A 300 43.82 11.20 1.53
CA PRO A 300 44.55 12.42 1.90
C PRO A 300 43.70 13.68 1.69
N ALA A 301 44.01 14.73 2.47
CA ALA A 301 43.24 15.96 2.45
C ALA A 301 43.26 16.66 1.07
N GLU A 302 44.34 16.48 0.33
CA GLU A 302 44.55 17.07 -1.00
C GLU A 302 43.58 16.57 -2.09
N LEU A 303 42.96 15.39 -1.86
CA LEU A 303 42.00 14.79 -2.80
C LEU A 303 40.54 15.13 -2.48
N ARG A 304 40.25 15.90 -1.43
CA ARG A 304 38.87 16.16 -0.98
C ARG A 304 38.04 16.95 -1.99
N ASP A 305 38.69 17.80 -2.77
CA ASP A 305 38.05 18.63 -3.78
C ASP A 305 38.07 18.01 -5.19
N ASP A 306 38.56 16.78 -5.30
CA ASP A 306 38.52 16.00 -6.54
C ASP A 306 37.09 15.74 -6.97
N PRO A 307 36.71 15.95 -8.26
CA PRO A 307 35.35 15.72 -8.74
C PRO A 307 34.81 14.30 -8.49
N ASP A 308 35.67 13.28 -8.59
CA ASP A 308 35.28 11.89 -8.35
C ASP A 308 35.03 11.64 -6.86
N VAL A 309 35.83 12.26 -5.99
CA VAL A 309 35.64 12.20 -4.54
C VAL A 309 34.35 12.90 -4.12
N LEU A 310 34.03 14.05 -4.72
CA LEU A 310 32.78 14.76 -4.50
C LEU A 310 31.58 13.94 -5.01
N ALA A 311 31.71 13.30 -6.18
CA ALA A 311 30.68 12.40 -6.72
C ALA A 311 30.45 11.19 -5.80
N LEU A 312 31.50 10.53 -5.32
CA LEU A 312 31.39 9.41 -4.38
C LEU A 312 30.85 9.83 -3.00
N SER A 313 31.16 11.05 -2.54
CA SER A 313 30.62 11.58 -1.28
C SER A 313 29.13 11.90 -1.35
N SER A 314 28.61 12.13 -2.56
CA SER A 314 27.18 12.32 -2.83
C SER A 314 26.38 11.02 -2.77
N VAL A 315 27.04 9.86 -2.86
CA VAL A 315 26.41 8.54 -2.70
C VAL A 315 25.99 8.40 -1.24
N ARG A 316 24.70 8.54 -0.99
CA ARG A 316 24.15 8.56 0.37
C ARG A 316 24.25 7.19 1.02
N SER A 317 24.86 7.13 2.19
CA SER A 317 24.63 6.05 3.16
C SER A 317 23.52 6.54 4.08
N ASP A 318 22.29 6.26 3.73
CA ASP A 318 21.15 6.68 4.51
C ASP A 318 21.05 5.94 5.86
N SER A 319 20.25 6.51 6.76
CA SER A 319 19.84 5.89 8.02
C SER A 319 19.31 4.48 7.77
N ALA A 320 19.48 3.58 8.73
CA ALA A 320 18.96 2.22 8.67
C ALA A 320 17.46 2.20 8.33
N VAL A 321 17.07 1.27 7.47
CA VAL A 321 15.67 1.04 7.08
C VAL A 321 15.31 -0.41 7.34
N ASP A 322 14.32 -0.62 8.19
CA ASP A 322 13.69 -1.91 8.37
C ASP A 322 12.43 -1.98 7.52
N VAL A 323 12.37 -2.91 6.58
CA VAL A 323 11.19 -3.14 5.73
C VAL A 323 10.47 -4.38 6.22
N VAL A 324 9.26 -4.20 6.71
CA VAL A 324 8.37 -5.28 7.14
C VAL A 324 7.37 -5.53 6.02
N HIS A 325 7.45 -6.72 5.43
CA HIS A 325 6.55 -7.15 4.37
C HIS A 325 5.31 -7.82 4.96
N LEU A 326 4.15 -7.33 4.56
CA LEU A 326 2.86 -7.98 4.75
C LEU A 326 2.30 -8.27 3.37
N ILE A 327 2.24 -9.54 3.00
CA ILE A 327 1.84 -9.98 1.68
C ILE A 327 0.53 -10.73 1.80
N TYR A 328 -0.53 -10.19 1.17
CA TYR A 328 -1.80 -10.91 1.10
C TYR A 328 -1.62 -12.22 0.34
N ARG A 329 -2.14 -13.30 0.90
CA ARG A 329 -2.14 -14.62 0.28
C ARG A 329 -3.57 -15.01 -0.03
N SER A 330 -3.85 -15.14 -1.34
CA SER A 330 -5.18 -15.54 -1.83
C SER A 330 -5.60 -16.87 -1.23
N LYS A 331 -6.86 -16.95 -0.88
CA LYS A 331 -7.48 -18.21 -0.45
C LYS A 331 -7.82 -19.05 -1.67
N HIS A 332 -7.92 -20.36 -1.49
CA HIS A 332 -8.13 -21.32 -2.57
C HIS A 332 -9.46 -21.16 -3.34
N TYR A 333 -10.42 -20.41 -2.81
CA TYR A 333 -11.70 -20.08 -3.47
C TYR A 333 -11.70 -18.67 -4.10
N GLU A 334 -10.60 -17.95 -4.05
CA GLU A 334 -10.43 -16.71 -4.78
C GLU A 334 -9.87 -17.00 -6.17
N SER A 335 -10.30 -16.22 -7.15
CA SER A 335 -9.94 -16.38 -8.55
C SER A 335 -9.31 -15.10 -9.10
N GLN A 336 -9.15 -15.02 -10.41
CA GLN A 336 -8.73 -13.82 -11.12
C GLN A 336 -9.59 -12.58 -10.83
N SER A 337 -10.81 -12.76 -10.29
CA SER A 337 -11.76 -11.69 -10.00
C SER A 337 -11.55 -11.03 -8.64
N LYS A 338 -10.62 -11.53 -7.81
CA LYS A 338 -10.39 -11.10 -6.42
C LYS A 338 -10.19 -9.60 -6.21
N ASP A 339 -9.61 -8.89 -7.17
CA ASP A 339 -9.35 -7.45 -7.09
C ASP A 339 -10.54 -6.58 -7.52
N TYR A 340 -11.59 -7.15 -8.10
CA TYR A 340 -12.85 -6.45 -8.41
C TYR A 340 -14.10 -7.14 -7.82
N GLU A 341 -13.92 -8.09 -6.92
CA GLU A 341 -14.98 -8.73 -6.14
C GLU A 341 -15.21 -7.92 -4.84
N PHE A 342 -16.19 -7.00 -4.84
CA PHE A 342 -16.48 -6.07 -3.75
C PHE A 342 -17.62 -6.55 -2.83
N SER A 343 -17.86 -7.86 -2.67
CA SER A 343 -18.86 -8.30 -1.72
C SER A 343 -18.48 -7.97 -0.27
N ARG A 344 -19.49 -7.81 0.57
CA ARG A 344 -19.31 -7.56 2.01
C ARG A 344 -18.50 -8.67 2.67
N LEU A 345 -18.73 -9.91 2.27
CA LEU A 345 -18.09 -11.07 2.86
C LEU A 345 -16.58 -11.08 2.54
N SER A 346 -16.20 -10.93 1.27
CA SER A 346 -14.78 -10.85 0.88
C SER A 346 -14.08 -9.65 1.49
N MET A 347 -14.72 -8.49 1.52
CA MET A 347 -14.19 -7.32 2.19
C MET A 347 -13.87 -7.60 3.66
N GLN A 348 -14.79 -8.25 4.38
CA GLN A 348 -14.59 -8.57 5.79
C GLN A 348 -13.47 -9.60 6.01
N GLU A 349 -13.40 -10.61 5.14
CA GLU A 349 -12.34 -11.63 5.19
C GLU A 349 -10.96 -11.03 4.92
N HIS A 350 -10.84 -10.14 3.92
CA HIS A 350 -9.59 -9.42 3.64
C HIS A 350 -9.18 -8.54 4.83
N TRP A 351 -10.12 -7.80 5.39
CA TRP A 351 -9.87 -6.95 6.56
C TRP A 351 -9.38 -7.77 7.76
N ASP A 352 -10.07 -8.87 8.07
CA ASP A 352 -9.71 -9.73 9.19
C ASP A 352 -8.36 -10.42 8.99
N SER A 353 -8.04 -10.84 7.75
CA SER A 353 -6.71 -11.38 7.40
C SER A 353 -5.61 -10.34 7.64
N GLY A 354 -5.77 -9.12 7.15
CA GLY A 354 -4.77 -8.05 7.35
C GLY A 354 -4.58 -7.71 8.83
N ARG A 355 -5.68 -7.70 9.60
CA ARG A 355 -5.63 -7.48 11.04
C ARG A 355 -4.87 -8.58 11.76
N ALA A 356 -5.08 -9.84 11.39
CA ALA A 356 -4.41 -10.99 11.98
C ALA A 356 -2.92 -11.02 11.62
N ASP A 357 -2.57 -10.83 10.35
CA ASP A 357 -1.18 -10.85 9.88
C ASP A 357 -0.34 -9.76 10.54
N MET A 358 -0.89 -8.54 10.67
CA MET A 358 -0.19 -7.46 11.36
C MET A 358 -0.08 -7.73 12.86
N ALA A 359 -1.11 -8.25 13.50
CA ALA A 359 -1.05 -8.63 14.91
C ALA A 359 0.00 -9.71 15.16
N HIS A 360 0.06 -10.74 14.30
CA HIS A 360 1.11 -11.76 14.34
C HIS A 360 2.51 -11.14 14.20
N THR A 361 2.71 -10.33 13.17
CA THR A 361 4.00 -9.65 12.88
C THR A 361 4.50 -8.84 14.07
N LEU A 362 3.62 -8.09 14.74
CA LEU A 362 4.00 -7.27 15.89
C LEU A 362 4.44 -8.08 17.13
N HIS A 363 4.05 -9.35 17.20
CA HIS A 363 4.42 -10.26 18.30
C HIS A 363 5.49 -11.28 17.92
N ASP A 364 5.88 -11.36 16.64
CA ASP A 364 6.91 -12.32 16.18
C ASP A 364 8.25 -12.03 16.86
N PRO A 365 8.91 -13.04 17.48
CA PRO A 365 10.20 -12.87 18.14
C PRO A 365 11.30 -12.33 17.21
N ARG A 366 11.24 -12.65 15.90
CA ARG A 366 12.18 -12.15 14.88
C ARG A 366 12.06 -10.65 14.73
N TRP A 367 10.86 -10.08 14.90
CA TRP A 367 10.60 -8.64 14.88
C TRP A 367 10.87 -7.99 16.24
N VAL A 368 10.37 -8.59 17.32
CA VAL A 368 10.46 -8.00 18.67
C VAL A 368 11.90 -7.92 19.16
N ASN A 369 12.70 -8.97 18.88
CA ASN A 369 14.07 -9.12 19.39
C ASN A 369 15.16 -8.75 18.37
N HIS A 370 14.79 -8.23 17.17
CA HIS A 370 15.80 -7.87 16.18
C HIS A 370 16.73 -6.76 16.70
N GLU A 371 18.02 -6.95 16.50
CA GLU A 371 19.00 -5.90 16.78
C GLU A 371 18.86 -4.78 15.77
N ARG A 372 18.66 -3.56 16.29
CA ARG A 372 18.53 -2.38 15.46
C ARG A 372 19.88 -1.99 14.87
N SER A 373 20.08 -2.29 13.59
CA SER A 373 21.28 -1.88 12.87
C SER A 373 21.39 -0.35 12.80
N ALA A 374 22.61 0.15 12.87
CA ALA A 374 22.90 1.57 12.69
C ALA A 374 22.88 1.99 11.20
N SER A 375 22.90 1.04 10.27
CA SER A 375 22.94 1.27 8.82
C SER A 375 22.45 0.03 8.07
N GLY A 376 21.98 0.22 6.84
CA GLY A 376 21.56 -0.86 5.97
C GLY A 376 20.04 -0.99 5.84
N VAL A 377 19.59 -1.82 4.89
CA VAL A 377 18.18 -2.21 4.74
C VAL A 377 18.04 -3.65 5.25
N HIS A 378 17.11 -3.86 6.16
CA HIS A 378 16.74 -5.18 6.66
C HIS A 378 15.31 -5.47 6.25
N VAL A 379 15.06 -6.67 5.72
CA VAL A 379 13.74 -7.07 5.23
C VAL A 379 13.24 -8.23 6.08
N PHE A 380 12.01 -8.08 6.57
CA PHE A 380 11.30 -9.06 7.36
C PHE A 380 10.04 -9.51 6.63
N ASP A 381 9.99 -10.75 6.14
CA ASP A 381 8.76 -11.42 5.70
C ASP A 381 8.35 -12.40 6.81
N LEU A 382 7.46 -11.94 7.67
CA LEU A 382 7.06 -12.66 8.88
C LEU A 382 5.73 -13.41 8.71
N THR A 383 5.05 -13.20 7.58
CA THR A 383 3.80 -13.87 7.24
C THR A 383 4.03 -15.14 6.40
N ALA A 384 5.26 -15.37 5.94
CA ALA A 384 5.60 -16.54 5.10
C ALA A 384 5.30 -17.89 5.78
N ASP A 385 5.43 -17.95 7.10
CA ASP A 385 5.28 -19.15 7.91
C ASP A 385 3.90 -19.26 8.58
N CYS A 386 2.99 -18.29 8.36
CA CYS A 386 1.62 -18.41 8.85
C CYS A 386 0.91 -19.51 8.08
N PRO A 387 0.39 -20.58 8.75
CA PRO A 387 -0.46 -21.53 8.07
C PRO A 387 -1.65 -20.76 7.51
N SER A 388 -1.89 -20.88 6.20
CA SER A 388 -3.11 -20.42 5.57
C SER A 388 -4.26 -20.94 6.43
N SER A 389 -5.04 -20.04 7.03
CA SER A 389 -6.24 -20.44 7.77
C SER A 389 -7.12 -21.28 6.84
N THR A 390 -7.09 -22.59 7.08
CA THR A 390 -7.89 -23.62 6.39
C THR A 390 -9.36 -23.30 6.46
#